data_95a1de71248b6dfd39b6f9221d52977f
#
_entry.id   95a1de71248b6dfd39b6f9221d52977f
#
_cell.length_a   1.000
_cell.length_b   1.000
_cell.length_c   1.000
_cell.angle_alpha   90.00
_cell.angle_beta   90.00
_cell.angle_gamma   90.00
#
_symmetry.space_group_name_H-M   'P 1'
#
loop_
_entity.id
_entity.type
_entity.pdbx_description
1 polymer ?
#
loop_
_entity_poly.entity_id
_entity_poly.type
_entity_poly.pdbx_seq_one_letter_code
_entity_poly.pdbx_strand_id
1 'polypeptide(L)'
;EYCQSGNILSVMRGFLEETPNQIMSQWESAPSGVDENAVILLKNPQKQMATVSLSLHSKQPKRAMISCDNGYIEIMEYPRADKAKIVNAVTGDVQEIEIGDKGDALYYEIEDMEAAVQGGDVSIMHLDYSRDVMNIMTKLRKEWGVRYPGEEW
;
A
#
# COMPACT_ATOMS: atom_id res chain seq x y z
N GLU A 1 4.26 -9.63 -11.47
CA GLU A 1 4.70 -8.20 -11.31
C GLU A 1 3.63 -7.29 -10.69
N TYR A 2 2.42 -7.74 -10.50
CA TYR A 2 1.33 -7.05 -9.78
C TYR A 2 1.62 -6.74 -8.31
N CYS A 3 2.63 -7.35 -7.74
CA CYS A 3 2.86 -7.36 -6.30
C CYS A 3 3.24 -5.99 -5.73
N GLN A 4 3.82 -5.08 -6.52
CA GLN A 4 4.32 -3.81 -5.97
C GLN A 4 3.20 -2.78 -5.74
N SER A 5 2.25 -2.66 -6.66
CA SER A 5 1.13 -1.73 -6.50
C SER A 5 0.18 -2.16 -5.38
N GLY A 6 -0.09 -3.46 -5.25
CA GLY A 6 -0.89 -4.00 -4.16
C GLY A 6 -0.30 -3.69 -2.79
N ASN A 7 0.99 -3.94 -2.61
CA ASN A 7 1.65 -3.72 -1.32
C ASN A 7 1.62 -2.25 -0.87
N ILE A 8 1.97 -1.30 -1.75
CA ILE A 8 1.97 0.12 -1.37
C ILE A 8 0.55 0.65 -1.12
N LEU A 9 -0.43 0.21 -1.90
CA LEU A 9 -1.82 0.58 -1.67
C LEU A 9 -2.37 -0.02 -0.37
N SER A 10 -1.95 -1.23 0.03
CA SER A 10 -2.31 -1.83 1.31
C SER A 10 -1.72 -1.04 2.47
N VAL A 11 -0.44 -0.70 2.42
CA VAL A 11 0.19 0.16 3.45
C VAL A 11 -0.52 1.51 3.53
N MET A 12 -0.76 2.17 2.40
CA MET A 12 -1.49 3.43 2.35
C MET A 12 -2.89 3.30 2.96
N ARG A 13 -3.64 2.22 2.62
CA ARG A 13 -4.99 1.99 3.14
C ARG A 13 -5.01 1.82 4.66
N GLY A 14 -3.96 1.21 5.25
CA GLY A 14 -3.80 1.05 6.69
C GLY A 14 -3.67 2.37 7.47
N PHE A 15 -3.26 3.46 6.81
CA PHE A 15 -3.12 4.79 7.42
C PHE A 15 -4.26 5.75 7.09
N LEU A 16 -5.21 5.36 6.24
CA LEU A 16 -6.39 6.15 5.95
C LEU A 16 -7.57 5.68 6.78
N GLU A 17 -8.29 6.60 7.39
CA GLU A 17 -9.48 6.29 8.20
C GLU A 17 -10.61 5.67 7.37
N GLU A 18 -10.76 6.13 6.11
CA GLU A 18 -11.77 5.66 5.20
C GLU A 18 -11.20 5.37 3.81
N THR A 19 -11.91 4.53 3.06
CA THR A 19 -11.57 4.21 1.67
C THR A 19 -11.56 5.47 0.79
N PRO A 20 -10.50 5.67 -0.03
CA PRO A 20 -10.47 6.77 -0.98
C PRO A 20 -11.64 6.73 -1.97
N ASN A 21 -12.31 7.86 -2.13
CA ASN A 21 -13.42 8.04 -3.07
C ASN A 21 -13.07 8.92 -4.28
N GLN A 22 -11.96 9.65 -4.21
CA GLN A 22 -11.41 10.42 -5.31
C GLN A 22 -10.05 9.83 -5.69
N ILE A 23 -9.90 9.48 -6.96
CA ILE A 23 -8.69 8.88 -7.51
C ILE A 23 -8.35 9.64 -8.78
N MET A 24 -7.11 10.08 -8.91
CA MET A 24 -6.54 10.68 -10.12
C MET A 24 -5.23 9.99 -10.41
N SER A 25 -4.93 9.74 -11.67
CA SER A 25 -3.69 9.07 -12.06
C SER A 25 -3.09 9.62 -13.34
N GLN A 26 -1.78 9.46 -13.45
CA GLN A 26 -1.02 9.56 -14.70
C GLN A 26 -0.21 8.28 -14.83
N TRP A 27 -0.13 7.73 -16.02
CA TRP A 27 0.53 6.46 -16.25
C TRP A 27 1.12 6.37 -17.64
N GLU A 28 2.08 5.47 -17.82
CA GLU A 28 2.68 5.11 -19.09
C GLU A 28 2.67 3.59 -19.26
N SER A 29 2.40 3.14 -20.47
CA SER A 29 2.41 1.71 -20.80
C SER A 29 3.78 1.26 -21.29
N ALA A 30 4.17 0.07 -20.89
CA ALA A 30 5.25 -0.66 -21.54
C ALA A 30 4.85 -1.06 -22.98
N PRO A 31 5.81 -1.41 -23.85
CA PRO A 31 5.51 -1.94 -25.20
C PRO A 31 4.63 -3.20 -25.18
N SER A 32 4.59 -3.93 -24.07
CA SER A 32 3.71 -5.10 -23.85
C SER A 32 2.26 -4.72 -23.53
N GLY A 33 1.95 -3.43 -23.31
CA GLY A 33 0.61 -2.95 -22.98
C GLY A 33 0.26 -2.98 -21.49
N VAL A 34 1.20 -3.37 -20.61
CA VAL A 34 1.04 -3.28 -19.16
C VAL A 34 1.53 -1.94 -18.64
N ASP A 35 1.10 -1.57 -17.44
CA ASP A 35 1.55 -0.37 -16.74
C ASP A 35 3.05 -0.46 -16.40
N GLU A 36 3.81 0.53 -16.83
CA GLU A 36 5.25 0.64 -16.61
C GLU A 36 5.59 1.65 -15.52
N ASN A 37 4.98 2.82 -15.61
CA ASN A 37 5.12 3.90 -14.65
C ASN A 37 3.74 4.45 -14.30
N ALA A 38 3.49 4.72 -13.03
CA ALA A 38 2.26 5.35 -12.60
C ALA A 38 2.47 6.26 -11.40
N VAL A 39 1.74 7.38 -11.39
CA VAL A 39 1.57 8.25 -10.22
C VAL A 39 0.07 8.33 -9.94
N ILE A 40 -0.32 8.03 -8.71
CA ILE A 40 -1.70 7.96 -8.29
C ILE A 40 -1.90 8.93 -7.12
N LEU A 41 -2.90 9.77 -7.22
CA LEU A 41 -3.37 10.65 -6.15
C LEU A 41 -4.71 10.12 -5.63
N LEU A 42 -4.80 9.99 -4.32
CA LEU A 42 -5.95 9.45 -3.63
C LEU A 42 -6.42 10.45 -2.59
N LYS A 43 -7.74 10.57 -2.41
CA LYS A 43 -8.34 11.36 -1.33
C LYS A 43 -9.57 10.66 -0.80
N ASN A 44 -9.74 10.66 0.52
CA ASN A 44 -10.90 10.09 1.19
C ASN A 44 -11.92 11.17 1.64
N PRO A 45 -13.11 10.80 2.11
CA PRO A 45 -14.11 11.74 2.62
C PRO A 45 -13.63 12.58 3.80
N GLN A 46 -12.67 12.06 4.60
CA GLN A 46 -12.05 12.76 5.74
C GLN A 46 -10.98 13.78 5.31
N LYS A 47 -10.83 14.01 4.00
CA LYS A 47 -9.87 14.93 3.38
C LYS A 47 -8.41 14.52 3.52
N GLN A 48 -8.13 13.29 4.00
CA GLN A 48 -6.78 12.73 3.96
C GLN A 48 -6.39 12.44 2.51
N MET A 49 -5.14 12.71 2.17
CA MET A 49 -4.62 12.55 0.82
C MET A 49 -3.39 11.64 0.83
N ALA A 50 -3.26 10.83 -0.21
CA ALA A 50 -2.10 10.00 -0.43
C ALA A 50 -1.59 10.12 -1.88
N THR A 51 -0.28 9.99 -2.04
CA THR A 51 0.38 9.92 -3.34
C THR A 51 1.15 8.62 -3.42
N VAL A 52 0.93 7.87 -4.49
CA VAL A 52 1.65 6.63 -4.79
C VAL A 52 2.42 6.82 -6.09
N SER A 53 3.70 6.51 -6.08
CA SER A 53 4.57 6.53 -7.27
C SER A 53 5.15 5.15 -7.49
N LEU A 54 4.96 4.63 -8.69
CA LEU A 54 5.39 3.29 -9.10
C LEU A 54 6.21 3.38 -10.37
N SER A 55 7.28 2.59 -10.46
CA SER A 55 8.06 2.41 -11.66
C SER A 55 8.65 1.01 -11.73
N LEU A 56 8.55 0.36 -12.89
CA LEU A 56 9.16 -0.94 -13.14
C LEU A 56 10.62 -0.83 -13.57
N HIS A 57 10.98 0.22 -14.28
CA HIS A 57 12.32 0.39 -14.84
C HIS A 57 13.28 1.23 -13.98
N SER A 58 12.77 2.14 -13.17
CA SER A 58 13.62 2.92 -12.29
C SER A 58 13.60 2.36 -10.87
N LYS A 59 14.78 2.34 -10.24
CA LYS A 59 14.90 1.96 -8.84
C LYS A 59 14.73 3.19 -7.94
N GLN A 60 13.81 3.10 -7.02
CA GLN A 60 13.62 4.07 -5.94
C GLN A 60 13.54 3.35 -4.59
N PRO A 61 13.85 4.01 -3.48
CA PRO A 61 13.67 3.43 -2.16
C PRO A 61 12.20 3.02 -1.96
N LYS A 62 11.96 1.82 -1.47
CA LYS A 62 10.63 1.37 -1.05
C LYS A 62 10.32 2.03 0.29
N ARG A 63 9.77 3.22 0.24
CA ARG A 63 9.52 4.08 1.39
C ARG A 63 8.08 4.52 1.45
N ALA A 64 7.46 4.39 2.62
CA ALA A 64 6.22 5.07 2.95
C ALA A 64 6.51 6.19 3.96
N MET A 65 5.88 7.34 3.77
CA MET A 65 5.95 8.47 4.69
C MET A 65 4.54 8.95 5.00
N ILE A 66 4.21 9.00 6.28
CA ILE A 66 2.90 9.44 6.78
C ILE A 66 3.11 10.75 7.53
N SER A 67 2.59 11.85 6.97
CA SER A 67 2.66 13.16 7.61
C SER A 67 1.51 13.30 8.61
N CYS A 68 1.84 13.74 9.82
CA CYS A 68 0.91 13.99 10.91
C CYS A 68 1.06 15.45 11.38
N ASP A 69 0.14 15.94 12.22
CA ASP A 69 0.14 17.33 12.71
C ASP A 69 1.44 17.72 13.45
N ASN A 70 2.01 16.82 14.22
CA ASN A 70 3.18 17.09 15.07
C ASN A 70 4.46 16.41 14.57
N GLY A 71 4.44 15.80 13.37
CA GLY A 71 5.60 15.09 12.87
C GLY A 71 5.28 14.14 11.73
N TYR A 72 6.04 13.06 11.63
CA TYR A 72 5.82 12.06 10.58
C TYR A 72 6.27 10.66 11.00
N ILE A 73 5.74 9.66 10.29
CA ILE A 73 6.19 8.27 10.39
C ILE A 73 6.87 7.91 9.08
N GLU A 74 8.06 7.33 9.15
CA GLU A 74 8.81 6.80 8.01
C GLU A 74 8.93 5.28 8.14
N ILE A 75 8.56 4.57 7.06
CA ILE A 75 8.67 3.11 6.98
C ILE A 75 9.50 2.79 5.74
N MET A 76 10.65 2.17 5.93
CA MET A 76 11.50 1.70 4.85
C MET A 76 11.18 0.24 4.54
N GLU A 77 11.36 -0.15 3.26
CA GLU A 77 11.11 -1.53 2.79
C GLU A 77 9.69 -2.03 3.14
N TYR A 78 8.70 -1.15 2.98
CA TYR A 78 7.29 -1.37 3.38
C TYR A 78 6.66 -2.72 2.98
N PRO A 79 7.07 -3.45 1.93
CA PRO A 79 6.49 -4.76 1.63
C PRO A 79 6.78 -5.82 2.70
N ARG A 80 7.87 -5.65 3.45
CA ARG A 80 8.31 -6.52 4.55
C ARG A 80 9.02 -5.69 5.60
N ALA A 81 8.35 -4.62 6.06
CA ALA A 81 8.93 -3.72 7.04
C ALA A 81 9.00 -4.39 8.41
N ASP A 82 10.16 -4.37 9.02
CA ASP A 82 10.42 -4.73 10.40
C ASP A 82 10.77 -3.50 11.26
N LYS A 83 10.90 -2.33 10.61
CA LYS A 83 11.31 -1.09 11.26
C LYS A 83 10.47 0.10 10.81
N ALA A 84 10.18 0.97 11.76
CA ALA A 84 9.57 2.26 11.51
C ALA A 84 10.24 3.34 12.37
N LYS A 85 10.16 4.59 11.92
CA LYS A 85 10.69 5.75 12.61
C LYS A 85 9.58 6.77 12.79
N ILE A 86 9.34 7.17 14.04
CA ILE A 86 8.40 8.23 14.39
C ILE A 86 9.23 9.46 14.77
N VAL A 87 8.99 10.55 14.08
CA VAL A 87 9.69 11.82 14.31
C VAL A 87 8.69 12.85 14.77
N ASN A 88 8.90 13.39 15.97
CA ASN A 88 8.16 14.56 16.45
C ASN A 88 8.88 15.83 15.96
N ALA A 89 8.29 16.54 15.01
CA ALA A 89 8.89 17.73 14.42
C ALA A 89 8.86 18.95 15.36
N VAL A 90 8.06 18.91 16.43
CA VAL A 90 7.95 20.00 17.42
C VAL A 90 9.06 19.89 18.46
N THR A 91 9.31 18.69 18.99
CA THR A 91 10.32 18.46 20.04
C THR A 91 11.69 18.04 19.50
N GLY A 92 11.71 17.51 18.28
CA GLY A 92 12.89 16.90 17.67
C GLY A 92 13.14 15.46 18.11
N ASP A 93 12.23 14.89 18.94
CA ASP A 93 12.35 13.51 19.41
C ASP A 93 12.18 12.52 18.27
N VAL A 94 12.96 11.45 18.31
CA VAL A 94 12.92 10.35 17.36
C VAL A 94 12.74 9.05 18.12
N GLN A 95 11.68 8.32 17.78
CA GLN A 95 11.44 6.97 18.27
C GLN A 95 11.64 5.98 17.11
N GLU A 96 12.49 4.99 17.32
CA GLU A 96 12.66 3.86 16.41
C GLU A 96 11.85 2.68 16.94
N ILE A 97 11.11 2.03 16.05
CA ILE A 97 10.33 0.83 16.32
C ILE A 97 10.94 -0.30 15.51
N GLU A 98 11.22 -1.42 16.15
CA GLU A 98 11.69 -2.63 15.50
C GLU A 98 10.85 -3.80 16.03
N ILE A 99 10.09 -4.47 15.14
CA ILE A 99 9.16 -5.54 15.50
C ILE A 99 9.16 -6.60 14.41
N GLY A 100 9.25 -7.86 14.82
CA GLY A 100 9.24 -9.01 13.91
C GLY A 100 10.58 -9.24 13.22
N ASP A 101 10.56 -10.17 12.29
CA ASP A 101 11.67 -10.45 11.38
C ASP A 101 11.15 -10.48 9.94
N LYS A 102 11.71 -9.63 9.09
CA LYS A 102 11.33 -9.58 7.67
C LYS A 102 11.57 -10.91 6.93
N GLY A 103 12.45 -11.77 7.44
CA GLY A 103 12.69 -13.10 6.91
C GLY A 103 11.49 -14.03 7.12
N ASP A 104 10.74 -13.83 8.19
CA ASP A 104 9.60 -14.63 8.61
C ASP A 104 8.25 -14.09 8.12
N ALA A 105 8.23 -13.06 7.28
CA ALA A 105 7.00 -12.40 6.84
C ALA A 105 5.94 -13.36 6.29
N LEU A 106 6.35 -14.35 5.46
CA LEU A 106 5.43 -15.37 4.93
C LEU A 106 4.98 -16.37 6.01
N TYR A 107 5.80 -16.60 7.01
CA TYR A 107 5.44 -17.46 8.14
C TYR A 107 4.33 -16.82 8.97
N TYR A 108 4.42 -15.52 9.24
CA TYR A 108 3.35 -14.78 9.93
C TYR A 108 2.01 -14.82 9.17
N GLU A 109 2.05 -14.69 7.83
CA GLU A 109 0.84 -14.81 7.00
C GLU A 109 0.18 -16.20 7.15
N ILE A 110 0.99 -17.27 7.25
CA ILE A 110 0.49 -18.64 7.42
C ILE A 110 -0.09 -18.83 8.82
N GLU A 111 0.58 -18.33 9.85
CA GLU A 111 0.09 -18.41 11.24
C GLU A 111 -1.26 -17.68 11.40
N ASP A 112 -1.39 -16.46 10.83
CA ASP A 112 -2.63 -15.70 10.87
C ASP A 112 -3.75 -16.44 10.14
N MET A 113 -3.47 -17.04 8.98
CA MET A 113 -4.47 -17.84 8.25
C MET A 113 -4.86 -19.11 9.03
N GLU A 114 -3.91 -19.81 9.63
CA GLU A 114 -4.19 -20.99 10.45
C GLU A 114 -5.07 -20.63 11.64
N ALA A 115 -4.74 -19.56 12.36
CA ALA A 115 -5.56 -19.06 13.46
C ALA A 115 -6.98 -18.68 13.00
N ALA A 116 -7.13 -18.05 11.85
CA ALA A 116 -8.43 -17.71 11.27
C ALA A 116 -9.28 -18.95 10.95
N VAL A 117 -8.69 -19.98 10.34
CA VAL A 117 -9.37 -21.25 10.03
C VAL A 117 -9.83 -21.97 11.30
N GLN A 118 -9.08 -21.85 12.39
CA GLN A 118 -9.42 -22.42 13.70
C GLN A 118 -10.45 -21.59 14.48
N GLY A 119 -10.98 -20.52 13.91
CA GLY A 119 -11.97 -19.65 14.53
C GLY A 119 -11.38 -18.59 15.47
N GLY A 120 -10.10 -18.28 15.33
CA GLY A 120 -9.42 -17.19 16.04
C GLY A 120 -9.79 -15.80 15.53
N ASP A 121 -9.16 -14.79 16.09
CA ASP A 121 -9.35 -13.40 15.68
C ASP A 121 -8.78 -13.16 14.28
N VAL A 122 -9.61 -12.68 13.37
CA VAL A 122 -9.26 -12.35 11.97
C VAL A 122 -9.07 -10.85 11.74
N SER A 123 -9.18 -10.03 12.76
CA SER A 123 -9.13 -8.56 12.64
C SER A 123 -7.80 -8.08 12.08
N ILE A 124 -6.69 -8.75 12.41
CA ILE A 124 -5.34 -8.43 11.94
C ILE A 124 -5.18 -8.66 10.42
N MET A 125 -5.98 -9.51 9.81
CA MET A 125 -5.90 -9.83 8.37
C MET A 125 -6.42 -8.69 7.48
N HIS A 126 -7.20 -7.76 8.03
CA HIS A 126 -7.73 -6.60 7.30
C HIS A 126 -8.29 -6.94 5.91
N LEU A 127 -9.15 -7.95 5.81
CA LEU A 127 -9.73 -8.39 4.53
C LEU A 127 -10.54 -7.27 3.83
N ASP A 128 -11.09 -6.34 4.59
CA ASP A 128 -11.73 -5.13 4.09
C ASP A 128 -10.74 -4.23 3.35
N TYR A 129 -9.51 -4.05 3.85
CA TYR A 129 -8.46 -3.31 3.16
C TYR A 129 -8.05 -3.98 1.86
N SER A 130 -7.93 -5.31 1.86
CA SER A 130 -7.63 -6.08 0.65
C SER A 130 -8.70 -5.85 -0.43
N ARG A 131 -9.98 -5.85 -0.05
CA ARG A 131 -11.10 -5.55 -0.96
C ARG A 131 -11.04 -4.12 -1.48
N ASP A 132 -10.75 -3.15 -0.63
CA ASP A 132 -10.62 -1.75 -1.01
C ASP A 132 -9.48 -1.54 -2.01
N VAL A 133 -8.32 -2.15 -1.76
CA VAL A 133 -7.16 -2.11 -2.67
C VAL A 133 -7.51 -2.72 -4.02
N MET A 134 -8.17 -3.89 -4.05
CA MET A 134 -8.60 -4.52 -5.29
C MET A 134 -9.60 -3.65 -6.07
N ASN A 135 -10.50 -2.94 -5.40
CA ASN A 135 -11.43 -2.01 -6.01
C ASN A 135 -10.69 -0.81 -6.65
N ILE A 136 -9.71 -0.24 -5.93
CA ILE A 136 -8.87 0.87 -6.43
C ILE A 136 -8.10 0.40 -7.68
N MET A 137 -7.41 -0.74 -7.60
CA MET A 137 -6.64 -1.28 -8.72
C MET A 137 -7.52 -1.59 -9.93
N THR A 138 -8.70 -2.17 -9.73
CA THR A 138 -9.66 -2.46 -10.80
C THR A 138 -10.14 -1.17 -11.47
N LYS A 139 -10.44 -0.12 -10.69
CA LYS A 139 -10.84 1.18 -11.23
C LYS A 139 -9.74 1.80 -12.07
N LEU A 140 -8.50 1.85 -11.55
CA LEU A 140 -7.34 2.38 -12.27
C LEU A 140 -7.09 1.62 -13.57
N ARG A 141 -7.10 0.30 -13.53
CA ARG A 141 -6.88 -0.55 -14.70
C ARG A 141 -7.93 -0.33 -15.79
N LYS A 142 -9.21 -0.17 -15.40
CA LYS A 142 -10.30 0.18 -16.34
C LYS A 142 -10.08 1.57 -16.96
N GLU A 143 -9.70 2.54 -16.16
CA GLU A 143 -9.42 3.90 -16.62
C GLU A 143 -8.23 3.93 -17.60
N TRP A 144 -7.21 3.13 -17.34
CA TRP A 144 -6.04 2.98 -18.19
C TRP A 144 -6.27 2.13 -19.43
N GLY A 145 -7.38 1.41 -19.51
CA GLY A 145 -7.66 0.49 -20.61
C GLY A 145 -6.79 -0.75 -20.63
N VAL A 146 -6.11 -1.08 -19.53
CA VAL A 146 -5.25 -2.26 -19.40
C VAL A 146 -6.13 -3.49 -19.21
N ARG A 147 -6.11 -4.38 -20.19
CA ARG A 147 -6.85 -5.65 -20.20
C ARG A 147 -5.92 -6.84 -20.25
N TYR A 148 -6.29 -7.89 -19.54
CA TYR A 148 -5.60 -9.18 -19.67
C TYR A 148 -6.30 -10.09 -20.66
N PRO A 149 -5.57 -11.03 -21.27
CA PRO A 149 -6.18 -12.03 -22.14
C PRO A 149 -7.33 -12.77 -21.45
N GLY A 150 -8.50 -12.77 -22.08
CA GLY A 150 -9.70 -13.44 -21.56
C GLY A 150 -10.58 -12.61 -20.62
N GLU A 151 -10.26 -11.34 -20.40
CA GLU A 151 -11.14 -10.45 -19.64
C GLU A 151 -12.17 -9.74 -20.54
N GLU A 152 -13.44 -9.80 -20.15
CA GLU A 152 -14.53 -9.01 -20.70
C GLU A 152 -15.00 -7.99 -19.65
N TRP A 153 -14.98 -6.70 -19.99
CA TRP A 153 -15.60 -5.62 -19.21
C TRP A 153 -16.03 -4.45 -20.12
#